data_65a138efdde319d0e7ae1cca1f6b4cf1
#
_entry.id   65a138efdde319d0e7ae1cca1f6b4cf1
#
_cell.length_a   1.000
_cell.length_b   1.000
_cell.length_c   1.000
_cell.angle_alpha   90.00
_cell.angle_beta   90.00
_cell.angle_gamma   90.00
#
_symmetry.space_group_name_H-M   'P 1'
#
loop_
_entity.id
_entity.type
_entity.pdbx_description
1 polymer ?
#
loop_
_entity_poly.entity_id
_entity_poly.type
_entity_poly.pdbx_seq_one_letter_code
_entity_poly.pdbx_strand_id
1 'polypeptide(L)'
;MQLLIHAVSHLLVDAVCAAALFGGLAQGDRLAVLIALYSTLAFSTQCLVGLAADRIRSQRIAVAASMVCVALGFALPLSGLLRVILLGLGNSVFHVAAGTVTLRRSAFRAAPLGIFVAPGAIGLTLGTCFPAWGPILTALLVCAAVASLLPHAQTEAPAQPTPASSARSAGQLTAVLLLTAAVAVRAVGGAAVRFPWQTGVWPTLLATFFVFSGKLAGGFLCDRVGPRRAAWCSIPAAALLIAFCGAWMLPSLLGQLALNLTMPITLWLLYRAMPEAPGFAFGVAASALWPGTLAGRYVEMTGPLRWIFLLVCFLFGLWAILYAASRDRESPLHRQEKEEEFQ
;
A
#
# COMPACT_ATOMS: atom_id res chain seq x y z
N MET A 1 -19.17 -3.20 6.58
CA MET A 1 -18.97 -4.61 6.17
C MET A 1 -18.02 -4.72 4.95
N GLN A 2 -18.27 -4.04 3.82
CA GLN A 2 -17.44 -4.18 2.60
C GLN A 2 -15.96 -3.81 2.83
N LEU A 3 -15.64 -2.76 3.60
CA LEU A 3 -14.25 -2.41 3.93
C LEU A 3 -13.52 -3.54 4.66
N LEU A 4 -14.18 -4.21 5.59
CA LEU A 4 -13.59 -5.36 6.31
C LEU A 4 -13.36 -6.54 5.38
N ILE A 5 -14.29 -6.83 4.46
CA ILE A 5 -14.09 -7.88 3.45
C ILE A 5 -12.87 -7.56 2.59
N HIS A 6 -12.75 -6.32 2.10
CA HIS A 6 -11.57 -5.92 1.31
C HIS A 6 -10.27 -5.97 2.13
N ALA A 7 -10.30 -5.59 3.41
CA ALA A 7 -9.14 -5.65 4.30
C ALA A 7 -8.68 -7.10 4.54
N VAL A 8 -9.62 -8.02 4.81
CA VAL A 8 -9.32 -9.46 4.94
C VAL A 8 -8.86 -10.04 3.60
N SER A 9 -9.51 -9.66 2.49
CA SER A 9 -9.10 -10.09 1.15
C SER A 9 -7.68 -9.63 0.82
N HIS A 10 -7.29 -8.42 1.23
CA HIS A 10 -5.93 -7.90 1.05
C HIS A 10 -4.90 -8.78 1.78
N LEU A 11 -5.17 -9.13 3.04
CA LEU A 11 -4.33 -10.09 3.76
C LEU A 11 -4.21 -11.41 2.99
N LEU A 12 -5.34 -11.98 2.54
CA LEU A 12 -5.37 -13.29 1.89
C LEU A 12 -4.68 -13.27 0.52
N VAL A 13 -4.88 -12.23 -0.30
CA VAL A 13 -4.21 -12.08 -1.60
C VAL A 13 -2.70 -12.06 -1.42
N ASP A 14 -2.19 -11.22 -0.52
CA ASP A 14 -0.76 -11.12 -0.25
C ASP A 14 -0.20 -12.42 0.35
N ALA A 15 -0.95 -13.07 1.23
CA ALA A 15 -0.54 -14.33 1.84
C ALA A 15 -0.44 -15.46 0.81
N VAL A 16 -1.44 -15.61 -0.06
CA VAL A 16 -1.44 -16.65 -1.12
C VAL A 16 -0.33 -16.40 -2.13
N CYS A 17 -0.14 -15.15 -2.56
CA CYS A 17 0.95 -14.79 -3.47
C CYS A 17 2.33 -15.10 -2.84
N ALA A 18 2.55 -14.72 -1.59
CA ALA A 18 3.79 -15.01 -0.88
C ALA A 18 4.00 -16.51 -0.68
N ALA A 19 2.97 -17.26 -0.26
CA ALA A 19 3.04 -18.71 -0.09
C ALA A 19 3.39 -19.40 -1.42
N ALA A 20 2.82 -18.97 -2.54
CA ALA A 20 3.15 -19.51 -3.85
C ALA A 20 4.61 -19.25 -4.26
N LEU A 21 5.12 -18.03 -3.97
CA LEU A 21 6.49 -17.63 -4.33
C LEU A 21 7.54 -18.38 -3.49
N PHE A 22 7.32 -18.48 -2.18
CA PHE A 22 8.29 -19.04 -1.25
C PHE A 22 8.09 -20.53 -0.93
N GLY A 23 6.91 -21.08 -1.26
CA GLY A 23 6.54 -22.48 -0.95
C GLY A 23 6.86 -23.50 -2.04
N GLY A 24 7.33 -23.15 -3.21
CA GLY A 24 7.58 -24.17 -4.23
C GLY A 24 7.78 -23.70 -5.67
N LEU A 25 8.02 -22.42 -5.92
CA LEU A 25 8.12 -21.95 -7.29
C LEU A 25 9.46 -22.23 -7.98
N ALA A 26 10.55 -22.19 -7.26
CA ALA A 26 11.90 -22.56 -7.74
C ALA A 26 12.93 -22.31 -6.63
N GLN A 27 14.15 -22.73 -6.85
CA GLN A 27 15.30 -22.43 -5.99
C GLN A 27 16.38 -21.70 -6.77
N GLY A 28 17.24 -20.95 -6.08
CA GLY A 28 18.38 -20.26 -6.69
C GLY A 28 17.99 -19.10 -7.61
N ASP A 29 18.76 -18.91 -8.68
CA ASP A 29 18.65 -17.77 -9.60
C ASP A 29 17.29 -17.67 -10.29
N ARG A 30 16.66 -18.82 -10.60
CA ARG A 30 15.30 -18.83 -11.17
C ARG A 30 14.27 -18.22 -10.24
N LEU A 31 14.37 -18.47 -8.93
CA LEU A 31 13.50 -17.84 -7.95
C LEU A 31 13.65 -16.31 -7.96
N ALA A 32 14.88 -15.83 -8.03
CA ALA A 32 15.16 -14.39 -8.10
C ALA A 32 14.49 -13.72 -9.31
N VAL A 33 14.57 -14.35 -10.49
CA VAL A 33 13.93 -13.86 -11.72
C VAL A 33 12.39 -13.88 -11.58
N LEU A 34 11.83 -14.97 -11.06
CA LEU A 34 10.38 -15.12 -10.90
C LEU A 34 9.81 -14.10 -9.91
N ILE A 35 10.51 -13.84 -8.79
CA ILE A 35 10.10 -12.80 -7.83
C ILE A 35 10.23 -11.40 -8.47
N ALA A 36 11.26 -11.13 -9.26
CA ALA A 36 11.40 -9.85 -9.96
C ALA A 36 10.26 -9.65 -10.96
N LEU A 37 9.91 -10.70 -11.73
CA LEU A 37 8.78 -10.67 -12.66
C LEU A 37 7.44 -10.47 -11.92
N TYR A 38 7.22 -11.23 -10.83
CA TYR A 38 6.05 -11.04 -9.97
C TYR A 38 5.96 -9.58 -9.49
N SER A 39 7.04 -9.06 -8.91
CA SER A 39 7.07 -7.69 -8.39
C SER A 39 6.79 -6.66 -9.47
N THR A 40 7.30 -6.89 -10.70
CA THR A 40 7.03 -6.03 -11.85
C THR A 40 5.54 -6.07 -12.22
N LEU A 41 4.97 -7.25 -12.36
CA LEU A 41 3.55 -7.40 -12.70
C LEU A 41 2.63 -6.91 -11.57
N ALA A 42 2.96 -7.22 -10.32
CA ALA A 42 2.13 -6.86 -9.16
C ALA A 42 2.13 -5.36 -8.85
N PHE A 43 3.24 -4.65 -9.09
CA PHE A 43 3.36 -3.24 -8.72
C PHE A 43 3.37 -2.30 -9.93
N SER A 44 4.26 -2.48 -10.92
CA SER A 44 4.42 -1.50 -12.00
C SER A 44 3.17 -1.34 -12.88
N THR A 45 2.35 -2.39 -12.99
CA THR A 45 1.13 -2.37 -13.81
C THR A 45 -0.04 -1.64 -13.14
N GLN A 46 0.03 -1.36 -11.84
CA GLN A 46 -1.13 -0.83 -11.09
C GLN A 46 -1.58 0.55 -11.58
N CYS A 47 -0.68 1.40 -12.04
CA CYS A 47 -1.08 2.69 -12.62
C CYS A 47 -1.93 2.52 -13.89
N LEU A 48 -1.59 1.56 -14.76
CA LEU A 48 -2.36 1.25 -15.97
C LEU A 48 -3.71 0.60 -15.62
N VAL A 49 -3.70 -0.35 -14.69
CA VAL A 49 -4.93 -0.96 -14.15
C VAL A 49 -5.81 0.11 -13.51
N GLY A 50 -5.23 1.12 -12.86
CA GLY A 50 -5.93 2.24 -12.26
C GLY A 50 -6.70 3.07 -13.28
N LEU A 51 -6.08 3.39 -14.41
CA LEU A 51 -6.75 4.08 -15.52
C LEU A 51 -7.94 3.28 -16.08
N ALA A 52 -7.81 1.96 -16.13
CA ALA A 52 -8.92 1.09 -16.54
C ALA A 52 -10.03 1.04 -15.47
N ALA A 53 -9.65 0.93 -14.18
CA ALA A 53 -10.58 0.88 -13.07
C ALA A 53 -11.44 2.15 -12.96
N ASP A 54 -10.90 3.33 -13.28
CA ASP A 54 -11.65 4.57 -13.24
C ASP A 54 -12.79 4.63 -14.28
N ARG A 55 -12.71 3.82 -15.35
CA ARG A 55 -13.76 3.70 -16.37
C ARG A 55 -14.87 2.70 -15.99
N ILE A 56 -14.66 1.89 -14.97
CA ILE A 56 -15.58 0.85 -14.51
C ILE A 56 -16.39 1.36 -13.32
N ARG A 57 -17.73 1.36 -13.46
CA ARG A 57 -18.63 1.82 -12.39
C ARG A 57 -18.60 0.90 -11.17
N SER A 58 -18.60 -0.41 -11.38
CA SER A 58 -18.62 -1.40 -10.29
C SER A 58 -17.37 -2.25 -10.30
N GLN A 59 -16.59 -2.17 -9.22
CA GLN A 59 -15.36 -2.95 -9.05
C GLN A 59 -15.59 -4.38 -8.53
N ARG A 60 -16.82 -4.76 -8.19
CA ARG A 60 -17.10 -6.06 -7.54
C ARG A 60 -16.59 -7.25 -8.34
N ILE A 61 -16.89 -7.26 -9.65
CA ILE A 61 -16.45 -8.35 -10.53
C ILE A 61 -14.93 -8.36 -10.65
N ALA A 62 -14.30 -7.19 -10.79
CA ALA A 62 -12.84 -7.08 -10.86
C ALA A 62 -12.15 -7.59 -9.57
N VAL A 63 -12.71 -7.24 -8.40
CA VAL A 63 -12.22 -7.72 -7.08
C VAL A 63 -12.37 -9.25 -6.99
N ALA A 64 -13.54 -9.81 -7.31
CA ALA A 64 -13.75 -11.25 -7.24
C ALA A 64 -12.90 -12.02 -8.26
N ALA A 65 -12.89 -11.59 -9.51
CA ALA A 65 -12.14 -12.23 -10.59
C ALA A 65 -10.62 -12.20 -10.31
N SER A 66 -10.09 -11.12 -9.76
CA SER A 66 -8.67 -11.02 -9.40
C SER A 66 -8.29 -12.00 -8.27
N MET A 67 -9.15 -12.16 -7.27
CA MET A 67 -8.94 -13.15 -6.20
C MET A 67 -8.99 -14.59 -6.75
N VAL A 68 -9.93 -14.89 -7.67
CA VAL A 68 -9.97 -16.18 -8.36
C VAL A 68 -8.70 -16.39 -9.20
N CYS A 69 -8.23 -15.36 -9.90
CA CYS A 69 -6.99 -15.44 -10.67
C CYS A 69 -5.77 -15.79 -9.77
N VAL A 70 -5.66 -15.17 -8.59
CA VAL A 70 -4.64 -15.51 -7.59
C VAL A 70 -4.80 -16.96 -7.09
N ALA A 71 -6.02 -17.37 -6.76
CA ALA A 71 -6.30 -18.73 -6.30
C ALA A 71 -5.93 -19.80 -7.37
N LEU A 72 -6.25 -19.56 -8.63
CA LEU A 72 -5.87 -20.43 -9.75
C LEU A 72 -4.34 -20.45 -9.94
N GLY A 73 -3.67 -19.31 -9.81
CA GLY A 73 -2.21 -19.21 -9.87
C GLY A 73 -1.52 -20.03 -8.77
N PHE A 74 -2.16 -20.19 -7.60
CA PHE A 74 -1.66 -21.06 -6.53
C PHE A 74 -2.00 -22.53 -6.77
N ALA A 75 -3.27 -22.84 -7.06
CA ALA A 75 -3.82 -24.21 -7.00
C ALA A 75 -3.48 -25.06 -8.22
N LEU A 76 -3.35 -24.44 -9.42
CA LEU A 76 -3.15 -25.21 -10.65
C LEU A 76 -1.68 -25.62 -10.84
N PRO A 77 -1.43 -26.81 -11.46
CA PRO A 77 -0.08 -27.30 -11.77
C PRO A 77 0.50 -26.57 -13.01
N LEU A 78 0.68 -25.27 -12.90
CA LEU A 78 1.16 -24.40 -13.97
C LEU A 78 2.70 -24.34 -13.98
N SER A 79 3.26 -23.97 -15.15
CA SER A 79 4.68 -23.58 -15.20
C SER A 79 4.95 -22.38 -14.29
N GLY A 80 6.16 -22.26 -13.76
CA GLY A 80 6.54 -21.16 -12.87
C GLY A 80 6.25 -19.78 -13.49
N LEU A 81 6.47 -19.62 -14.80
CA LEU A 81 6.18 -18.38 -15.53
C LEU A 81 4.69 -18.05 -15.54
N LEU A 82 3.84 -18.99 -15.95
CA LEU A 82 2.39 -18.75 -16.03
C LEU A 82 1.78 -18.52 -14.64
N ARG A 83 2.26 -19.26 -13.62
CA ARG A 83 1.89 -19.05 -12.23
C ARG A 83 2.18 -17.62 -11.77
N VAL A 84 3.39 -17.13 -12.02
CA VAL A 84 3.81 -15.76 -11.65
C VAL A 84 2.99 -14.69 -12.38
N ILE A 85 2.65 -14.93 -13.66
CA ILE A 85 1.79 -14.01 -14.42
C ILE A 85 0.40 -13.91 -13.76
N LEU A 86 -0.23 -15.05 -13.45
CA LEU A 86 -1.55 -15.06 -12.82
C LEU A 86 -1.51 -14.40 -11.42
N LEU A 87 -0.54 -14.74 -10.60
CA LEU A 87 -0.36 -14.16 -9.26
C LEU A 87 -0.11 -12.64 -9.33
N GLY A 88 0.80 -12.19 -10.20
CA GLY A 88 1.18 -10.79 -10.30
C GLY A 88 0.06 -9.90 -10.85
N LEU A 89 -0.58 -10.32 -11.93
CA LEU A 89 -1.71 -9.58 -12.51
C LEU A 89 -2.95 -9.64 -11.60
N GLY A 90 -3.26 -10.80 -11.01
CA GLY A 90 -4.33 -10.93 -10.05
C GLY A 90 -4.12 -10.03 -8.83
N ASN A 91 -2.90 -9.99 -8.28
CA ASN A 91 -2.54 -9.09 -7.20
C ASN A 91 -2.72 -7.61 -7.60
N SER A 92 -2.21 -7.22 -8.77
CA SER A 92 -2.33 -5.86 -9.30
C SER A 92 -3.79 -5.41 -9.43
N VAL A 93 -4.62 -6.22 -10.07
CA VAL A 93 -6.04 -5.91 -10.29
C VAL A 93 -6.80 -5.85 -8.96
N PHE A 94 -6.52 -6.79 -8.03
CA PHE A 94 -7.14 -6.77 -6.70
C PHE A 94 -6.87 -5.46 -5.96
N HIS A 95 -5.59 -5.10 -5.85
CA HIS A 95 -5.19 -3.91 -5.09
C HIS A 95 -5.82 -2.64 -5.64
N VAL A 96 -5.82 -2.49 -6.95
CA VAL A 96 -6.41 -1.31 -7.60
C VAL A 96 -7.93 -1.31 -7.47
N ALA A 97 -8.61 -2.44 -7.75
CA ALA A 97 -10.06 -2.50 -7.72
C ALA A 97 -10.61 -2.27 -6.29
N ALA A 98 -10.06 -2.98 -5.29
CA ALA A 98 -10.45 -2.81 -3.89
C ALA A 98 -10.01 -1.45 -3.32
N GLY A 99 -8.82 -0.97 -3.72
CA GLY A 99 -8.30 0.34 -3.39
C GLY A 99 -9.18 1.48 -3.92
N THR A 100 -9.64 1.38 -5.18
CA THR A 100 -10.56 2.34 -5.80
C THR A 100 -11.86 2.46 -5.01
N VAL A 101 -12.46 1.33 -4.62
CA VAL A 101 -13.68 1.33 -3.78
C VAL A 101 -13.42 1.98 -2.42
N THR A 102 -12.27 1.68 -1.82
CA THR A 102 -11.90 2.24 -0.52
C THR A 102 -11.69 3.75 -0.62
N LEU A 103 -10.98 4.24 -1.64
CA LEU A 103 -10.74 5.67 -1.87
C LEU A 103 -12.05 6.44 -2.12
N ARG A 104 -12.95 5.92 -2.94
CA ARG A 104 -14.27 6.54 -3.18
C ARG A 104 -15.05 6.76 -1.89
N ARG A 105 -14.86 5.89 -0.89
CA ARG A 105 -15.50 5.99 0.44
C ARG A 105 -14.69 6.77 1.46
N SER A 106 -13.48 7.17 1.11
CA SER A 106 -12.52 7.86 1.99
C SER A 106 -12.38 9.34 1.65
N ALA A 107 -13.39 9.97 1.03
CA ALA A 107 -13.30 11.35 0.55
C ALA A 107 -12.78 12.31 1.63
N PHE A 108 -13.30 12.19 2.85
CA PHE A 108 -13.00 13.08 3.98
C PHE A 108 -12.16 12.43 5.09
N ARG A 109 -11.87 11.11 5.02
CA ARG A 109 -11.19 10.37 6.08
C ARG A 109 -10.08 9.47 5.55
N ALA A 110 -8.94 9.49 6.23
CA ALA A 110 -7.82 8.61 5.93
C ALA A 110 -7.90 7.24 6.65
N ALA A 111 -8.70 7.12 7.73
CA ALA A 111 -8.83 5.89 8.50
C ALA A 111 -9.25 4.65 7.67
N PRO A 112 -10.22 4.73 6.73
CA PRO A 112 -10.56 3.58 5.89
C PRO A 112 -9.38 3.06 5.07
N LEU A 113 -8.46 3.93 4.65
CA LEU A 113 -7.25 3.53 3.92
C LEU A 113 -6.29 2.78 4.83
N GLY A 114 -6.10 3.26 6.07
CA GLY A 114 -5.31 2.55 7.08
C GLY A 114 -5.85 1.14 7.34
N ILE A 115 -7.18 1.00 7.50
CA ILE A 115 -7.85 -0.30 7.69
C ILE A 115 -7.63 -1.22 6.49
N PHE A 116 -7.68 -0.69 5.27
CA PHE A 116 -7.50 -1.48 4.04
C PHE A 116 -6.05 -1.91 3.82
N VAL A 117 -5.06 -1.00 3.99
CA VAL A 117 -3.67 -1.30 3.62
C VAL A 117 -2.86 -2.02 4.71
N ALA A 118 -3.31 -1.98 5.97
CA ALA A 118 -2.56 -2.58 7.07
C ALA A 118 -2.48 -4.12 6.99
N PRO A 119 -3.59 -4.86 6.73
CA PRO A 119 -3.59 -6.33 6.74
C PRO A 119 -2.67 -6.97 5.70
N GLY A 120 -2.39 -6.32 4.58
CA GLY A 120 -1.45 -6.83 3.56
C GLY A 120 -0.06 -7.12 4.12
N ALA A 121 0.42 -6.33 5.09
CA ALA A 121 1.71 -6.59 5.74
C ALA A 121 1.71 -7.94 6.49
N ILE A 122 0.61 -8.24 7.19
CA ILE A 122 0.44 -9.53 7.87
C ILE A 122 0.37 -10.66 6.84
N GLY A 123 -0.43 -10.48 5.77
CA GLY A 123 -0.58 -11.47 4.70
C GLY A 123 0.77 -11.84 4.07
N LEU A 124 1.53 -10.84 3.66
CA LEU A 124 2.87 -11.05 3.08
C LEU A 124 3.77 -11.86 4.01
N THR A 125 3.80 -11.51 5.30
CA THR A 125 4.64 -12.21 6.29
C THR A 125 4.15 -13.63 6.56
N LEU A 126 2.85 -13.84 6.69
CA LEU A 126 2.28 -15.17 6.89
C LEU A 126 2.61 -16.09 5.72
N GLY A 127 2.40 -15.67 4.49
CA GLY A 127 2.71 -16.48 3.32
C GLY A 127 4.21 -16.77 3.16
N THR A 128 5.06 -15.82 3.54
CA THR A 128 6.52 -16.00 3.49
C THR A 128 7.01 -16.94 4.58
N CYS A 129 6.54 -16.78 5.83
CA CYS A 129 7.01 -17.57 6.96
C CYS A 129 6.36 -18.96 7.04
N PHE A 130 5.12 -19.08 6.57
CA PHE A 130 4.33 -20.31 6.65
C PHE A 130 3.72 -20.70 5.30
N PRO A 131 4.56 -20.96 4.26
CA PRO A 131 4.05 -21.26 2.91
C PRO A 131 3.20 -22.55 2.87
N ALA A 132 3.38 -23.48 3.82
CA ALA A 132 2.57 -24.67 3.95
C ALA A 132 1.08 -24.38 4.24
N TRP A 133 0.73 -23.18 4.71
CA TRP A 133 -0.65 -22.76 4.89
C TRP A 133 -1.33 -22.32 3.58
N GLY A 134 -0.58 -22.26 2.47
CA GLY A 134 -1.06 -21.84 1.16
C GLY A 134 -2.40 -22.44 0.75
N PRO A 135 -2.64 -23.77 0.86
CA PRO A 135 -3.94 -24.37 0.50
C PRO A 135 -5.11 -23.82 1.32
N ILE A 136 -4.94 -23.67 2.63
CA ILE A 136 -5.96 -23.12 3.53
C ILE A 136 -6.23 -21.65 3.22
N LEU A 137 -5.16 -20.87 3.04
CA LEU A 137 -5.27 -19.45 2.67
C LEU A 137 -5.98 -19.26 1.32
N THR A 138 -5.73 -20.15 0.35
CA THR A 138 -6.39 -20.15 -0.96
C THR A 138 -7.87 -20.48 -0.83
N ALA A 139 -8.25 -21.45 -0.01
CA ALA A 139 -9.66 -21.77 0.26
C ALA A 139 -10.39 -20.56 0.88
N LEU A 140 -9.77 -19.91 1.86
CA LEU A 140 -10.30 -18.69 2.48
C LEU A 140 -10.40 -17.53 1.46
N LEU A 141 -9.44 -17.41 0.54
CA LEU A 141 -9.46 -16.42 -0.53
C LEU A 141 -10.65 -16.63 -1.48
N VAL A 142 -10.95 -17.88 -1.83
CA VAL A 142 -12.14 -18.22 -2.65
C VAL A 142 -13.43 -17.85 -1.92
N CYS A 143 -13.52 -18.16 -0.60
CA CYS A 143 -14.67 -17.73 0.20
C CYS A 143 -14.80 -16.18 0.23
N ALA A 144 -13.69 -15.46 0.35
CA ALA A 144 -13.68 -14.00 0.31
C ALA A 144 -14.09 -13.46 -1.07
N ALA A 145 -13.72 -14.14 -2.17
CA ALA A 145 -14.14 -13.79 -3.52
C ALA A 145 -15.68 -13.91 -3.67
N VAL A 146 -16.26 -14.99 -3.18
CA VAL A 146 -17.73 -15.16 -3.16
C VAL A 146 -18.38 -14.08 -2.28
N ALA A 147 -17.84 -13.84 -1.08
CA ALA A 147 -18.38 -12.81 -0.18
C ALA A 147 -18.35 -11.41 -0.81
N SER A 148 -17.34 -11.09 -1.62
CA SER A 148 -17.23 -9.79 -2.31
C SER A 148 -18.31 -9.55 -3.38
N LEU A 149 -18.91 -10.63 -3.91
CA LEU A 149 -20.00 -10.56 -4.90
C LEU A 149 -21.36 -10.31 -4.24
N LEU A 150 -21.51 -10.62 -2.95
CA LEU A 150 -22.77 -10.44 -2.27
C LEU A 150 -23.20 -8.96 -2.27
N PRO A 151 -24.49 -8.67 -2.46
CA PRO A 151 -25.00 -7.31 -2.36
C PRO A 151 -24.83 -6.81 -0.93
N HIS A 152 -23.92 -5.90 -0.73
CA HIS A 152 -23.77 -5.19 0.52
C HIS A 152 -24.65 -3.94 0.45
N ALA A 153 -25.39 -3.64 1.52
CA ALA A 153 -26.13 -2.38 1.63
C ALA A 153 -25.17 -1.25 1.25
N GLN A 154 -25.45 -0.63 0.14
CA GLN A 154 -24.69 0.54 -0.31
C GLN A 154 -25.16 1.68 0.59
N THR A 155 -24.40 1.98 1.62
CA THR A 155 -24.36 3.37 2.05
C THR A 155 -23.89 4.10 0.79
N GLU A 156 -24.74 4.96 0.23
CA GLU A 156 -24.42 5.75 -0.94
C GLU A 156 -23.04 6.34 -0.70
N ALA A 157 -22.10 6.06 -1.63
CA ALA A 157 -20.84 6.76 -1.57
C ALA A 157 -21.18 8.25 -1.61
N PRO A 158 -20.59 9.09 -0.75
CA PRO A 158 -20.79 10.51 -0.83
C PRO A 158 -20.71 10.91 -2.29
N ALA A 159 -21.65 11.76 -2.74
CA ALA A 159 -21.71 12.20 -4.13
C ALA A 159 -20.30 12.57 -4.55
N GLN A 160 -19.78 11.89 -5.56
CA GLN A 160 -18.45 12.23 -6.06
C GLN A 160 -18.51 13.72 -6.39
N PRO A 161 -17.53 14.51 -5.94
CA PRO A 161 -17.49 15.91 -6.36
C PRO A 161 -17.61 15.90 -7.88
N THR A 162 -18.65 16.55 -8.39
CA THR A 162 -18.80 16.73 -9.83
C THR A 162 -17.47 17.30 -10.32
N PRO A 163 -16.83 16.70 -11.32
CA PRO A 163 -15.60 17.24 -11.83
C PRO A 163 -15.90 18.66 -12.30
N ALA A 164 -15.53 19.63 -11.49
CA ALA A 164 -15.36 20.95 -12.02
C ALA A 164 -14.33 20.80 -13.13
N SER A 165 -14.70 21.10 -14.35
CA SER A 165 -13.90 20.96 -15.58
C SER A 165 -12.69 21.91 -15.61
N SER A 166 -12.17 22.27 -14.46
CA SER A 166 -10.98 23.09 -14.32
C SER A 166 -9.75 22.19 -14.45
N ALA A 167 -8.92 22.47 -15.44
CA ALA A 167 -7.59 21.92 -15.56
C ALA A 167 -6.91 21.93 -14.18
N ARG A 168 -6.30 20.78 -13.78
CA ARG A 168 -5.56 20.68 -12.52
C ARG A 168 -4.59 21.84 -12.39
N SER A 169 -4.57 22.49 -11.26
CA SER A 169 -3.60 23.54 -11.01
C SER A 169 -2.18 22.96 -11.07
N ALA A 170 -1.21 23.74 -11.52
CA ALA A 170 0.19 23.32 -11.52
C ALA A 170 0.63 22.83 -10.12
N GLY A 171 0.09 23.43 -9.05
CA GLY A 171 0.34 23.02 -7.67
C GLY A 171 -0.19 21.61 -7.32
N GLN A 172 -1.36 21.23 -7.85
CA GLN A 172 -1.90 19.86 -7.65
C GLN A 172 -1.03 18.83 -8.38
N LEU A 173 -0.65 19.10 -9.63
CA LEU A 173 0.25 18.21 -10.37
C LEU A 173 1.58 18.04 -9.65
N THR A 174 2.16 19.14 -9.17
CA THR A 174 3.40 19.10 -8.36
C THR A 174 3.22 18.25 -7.10
N ALA A 175 2.09 18.37 -6.40
CA ALA A 175 1.80 17.55 -5.22
C ALA A 175 1.75 16.05 -5.57
N VAL A 176 1.11 15.68 -6.68
CA VAL A 176 1.06 14.28 -7.17
C VAL A 176 2.47 13.75 -7.45
N LEU A 177 3.28 14.50 -8.18
CA LEU A 177 4.66 14.11 -8.52
C LEU A 177 5.53 13.95 -7.28
N LEU A 178 5.46 14.91 -6.34
CA LEU A 178 6.24 14.87 -5.10
C LEU A 178 5.82 13.70 -4.21
N LEU A 179 4.52 13.46 -4.02
CA LEU A 179 4.04 12.35 -3.22
C LEU A 179 4.43 10.99 -3.86
N THR A 180 4.31 10.87 -5.18
CA THR A 180 4.72 9.67 -5.91
C THR A 180 6.22 9.42 -5.75
N ALA A 181 7.04 10.44 -5.93
CA ALA A 181 8.48 10.35 -5.71
C ALA A 181 8.82 10.03 -4.25
N ALA A 182 8.09 10.59 -3.28
CA ALA A 182 8.29 10.28 -1.86
C ALA A 182 7.97 8.82 -1.53
N VAL A 183 6.94 8.23 -2.16
CA VAL A 183 6.64 6.79 -2.00
C VAL A 183 7.77 5.95 -2.59
N ALA A 184 8.27 6.27 -3.79
CA ALA A 184 9.37 5.56 -4.43
C ALA A 184 10.66 5.63 -3.60
N VAL A 185 11.05 6.82 -3.17
CA VAL A 185 12.23 7.07 -2.34
C VAL A 185 12.12 6.33 -1.00
N ARG A 186 10.95 6.36 -0.36
CA ARG A 186 10.69 5.61 0.88
C ARG A 186 10.79 4.09 0.67
N ALA A 187 10.30 3.58 -0.45
CA ALA A 187 10.39 2.16 -0.77
C ALA A 187 11.84 1.71 -0.96
N VAL A 188 12.66 2.51 -1.68
CA VAL A 188 14.10 2.25 -1.82
C VAL A 188 14.81 2.36 -0.47
N GLY A 189 14.52 3.40 0.31
CA GLY A 189 15.08 3.58 1.65
C GLY A 189 14.76 2.42 2.60
N GLY A 190 13.50 1.96 2.58
CA GLY A 190 13.07 0.79 3.36
C GLY A 190 13.79 -0.50 2.95
N ALA A 191 14.04 -0.68 1.66
CA ALA A 191 14.77 -1.84 1.13
C ALA A 191 16.26 -1.82 1.51
N ALA A 192 16.85 -0.63 1.67
CA ALA A 192 18.26 -0.45 2.05
C ALA A 192 18.50 -0.66 3.56
N VAL A 193 17.44 -0.72 4.38
CA VAL A 193 17.55 -0.92 5.84
C VAL A 193 17.44 -2.40 6.18
N ARG A 194 18.47 -2.93 6.82
CA ARG A 194 18.45 -4.25 7.45
C ARG A 194 18.67 -4.11 8.94
N PHE A 195 17.84 -4.77 9.72
CA PHE A 195 17.95 -4.75 11.18
C PHE A 195 18.68 -6.02 11.65
N PRO A 196 19.82 -5.92 12.36
CA PRO A 196 20.62 -7.11 12.77
C PRO A 196 19.84 -8.10 13.64
N TRP A 197 18.88 -7.61 14.42
CA TRP A 197 18.06 -8.40 15.34
C TRP A 197 16.90 -9.14 14.61
N GLN A 198 16.55 -8.74 13.37
CA GLN A 198 15.39 -9.28 12.63
C GLN A 198 15.77 -10.58 11.90
N THR A 199 16.19 -11.60 12.67
CA THR A 199 16.53 -12.92 12.17
C THR A 199 15.53 -13.95 12.67
N GLY A 200 15.01 -14.79 11.74
CA GLY A 200 14.02 -15.83 12.08
C GLY A 200 12.57 -15.31 12.09
N VAL A 201 11.66 -16.23 12.40
CA VAL A 201 10.21 -16.03 12.25
C VAL A 201 9.66 -15.03 13.27
N TRP A 202 9.97 -15.20 14.56
CA TRP A 202 9.38 -14.40 15.63
C TRP A 202 9.73 -12.91 15.56
N PRO A 203 10.99 -12.48 15.37
CA PRO A 203 11.31 -11.07 15.18
C PRO A 203 10.65 -10.48 13.92
N THR A 204 10.49 -11.29 12.86
CA THR A 204 9.81 -10.86 11.63
C THR A 204 8.31 -10.65 11.88
N LEU A 205 7.64 -11.55 12.58
CA LEU A 205 6.23 -11.37 12.97
C LEU A 205 6.04 -10.15 13.85
N LEU A 206 6.93 -9.93 14.81
CA LEU A 206 6.89 -8.76 15.68
C LEU A 206 7.07 -7.46 14.88
N ALA A 207 8.06 -7.39 13.99
CA ALA A 207 8.26 -6.24 13.10
C ALA A 207 7.01 -5.98 12.24
N THR A 208 6.42 -7.03 11.68
CA THR A 208 5.19 -6.95 10.91
C THR A 208 4.02 -6.40 11.73
N PHE A 209 3.89 -6.79 12.99
CA PHE A 209 2.86 -6.24 13.88
C PHE A 209 3.01 -4.73 14.07
N PHE A 210 4.24 -4.22 14.24
CA PHE A 210 4.49 -2.78 14.34
C PHE A 210 4.23 -2.05 13.00
N VAL A 211 4.58 -2.65 11.88
CA VAL A 211 4.26 -2.13 10.53
C VAL A 211 2.75 -2.06 10.32
N PHE A 212 2.03 -3.14 10.63
CA PHE A 212 0.56 -3.21 10.58
C PHE A 212 -0.06 -2.12 11.47
N SER A 213 0.37 -2.04 12.74
CA SER A 213 -0.15 -1.07 13.70
C SER A 213 0.09 0.37 13.24
N GLY A 214 1.26 0.65 12.65
CA GLY A 214 1.57 1.96 12.08
C GLY A 214 0.64 2.32 10.93
N LYS A 215 0.46 1.43 9.95
CA LYS A 215 -0.47 1.64 8.83
C LYS A 215 -1.91 1.86 9.31
N LEU A 216 -2.36 1.03 10.25
CA LEU A 216 -3.70 1.16 10.81
C LEU A 216 -3.88 2.49 11.54
N ALA A 217 -3.00 2.78 12.50
CA ALA A 217 -3.08 3.98 13.34
C ALA A 217 -2.88 5.29 12.55
N GLY A 218 -2.11 5.25 11.46
CA GLY A 218 -1.80 6.43 10.66
C GLY A 218 -3.01 7.11 10.06
N GLY A 219 -4.00 6.33 9.59
CA GLY A 219 -5.26 6.89 9.10
C GLY A 219 -6.04 7.60 10.20
N PHE A 220 -6.20 6.97 11.35
CA PHE A 220 -6.89 7.57 12.50
C PHE A 220 -6.15 8.79 13.07
N LEU A 221 -4.83 8.76 13.09
CA LEU A 221 -4.02 9.91 13.50
C LEU A 221 -4.22 11.08 12.54
N CYS A 222 -4.21 10.81 11.22
CA CYS A 222 -4.47 11.81 10.20
C CYS A 222 -5.84 12.49 10.40
N ASP A 223 -6.89 11.69 10.63
CA ASP A 223 -8.24 12.20 10.84
C ASP A 223 -8.37 13.06 12.10
N ARG A 224 -7.58 12.76 13.15
CA ARG A 224 -7.63 13.51 14.41
C ARG A 224 -6.83 14.81 14.41
N VAL A 225 -5.62 14.80 13.87
CA VAL A 225 -4.68 15.92 14.01
C VAL A 225 -4.35 16.60 12.68
N GLY A 226 -4.83 16.03 11.58
CA GLY A 226 -4.56 16.46 10.21
C GLY A 226 -3.22 15.93 9.67
N PRO A 227 -3.05 15.90 8.32
CA PRO A 227 -1.90 15.28 7.67
C PRO A 227 -0.56 15.94 8.01
N ARG A 228 -0.55 17.26 8.19
CA ARG A 228 0.69 18.02 8.52
C ARG A 228 1.23 17.65 9.89
N ARG A 229 0.37 17.68 10.93
CA ARG A 229 0.79 17.35 12.31
C ARG A 229 1.17 15.87 12.41
N ALA A 230 0.39 14.99 11.77
CA ALA A 230 0.69 13.57 11.74
C ALA A 230 2.06 13.29 11.10
N ALA A 231 2.40 13.96 9.99
CA ALA A 231 3.72 13.82 9.36
C ALA A 231 4.86 14.37 10.23
N TRP A 232 4.68 15.53 10.88
CA TRP A 232 5.65 16.10 11.80
C TRP A 232 5.90 15.24 13.03
N CYS A 233 4.89 14.55 13.55
CA CYS A 233 5.09 13.63 14.68
C CYS A 233 5.76 12.31 14.24
N SER A 234 5.44 11.81 13.06
CA SER A 234 5.85 10.47 12.64
C SER A 234 7.23 10.43 11.95
N ILE A 235 7.50 11.34 11.01
CA ILE A 235 8.70 11.23 10.16
C ILE A 235 10.00 11.54 10.93
N PRO A 236 10.10 12.61 11.74
CA PRO A 236 11.30 12.82 12.53
C PRO A 236 11.56 11.71 13.54
N ALA A 237 10.50 11.18 14.19
CA ALA A 237 10.61 10.04 15.09
C ALA A 237 11.14 8.80 14.36
N ALA A 238 10.57 8.49 13.18
CA ALA A 238 11.05 7.38 12.35
C ALA A 238 12.51 7.58 11.93
N ALA A 239 12.87 8.79 11.50
CA ALA A 239 14.24 9.10 11.08
C ALA A 239 15.26 8.86 12.20
N LEU A 240 14.99 9.41 13.39
CA LEU A 240 15.87 9.25 14.56
C LEU A 240 15.98 7.76 14.96
N LEU A 241 14.83 7.08 15.12
CA LEU A 241 14.81 5.71 15.64
C LEU A 241 15.39 4.70 14.65
N ILE A 242 15.13 4.85 13.35
CA ILE A 242 15.65 3.93 12.32
C ILE A 242 17.13 4.24 12.03
N ALA A 243 17.47 5.52 11.85
CA ALA A 243 18.82 5.89 11.46
C ALA A 243 19.84 5.66 12.60
N PHE A 244 19.53 6.07 13.82
CA PHE A 244 20.51 6.03 14.91
C PHE A 244 20.32 4.84 15.86
N CYS A 245 19.12 4.30 15.96
CA CYS A 245 18.81 3.24 16.91
C CYS A 245 18.47 1.91 16.25
N GLY A 246 18.71 1.74 14.95
CA GLY A 246 18.34 0.55 14.19
C GLY A 246 18.99 -0.76 14.65
N ALA A 247 20.09 -0.70 15.39
CA ALA A 247 20.73 -1.87 15.99
C ALA A 247 19.91 -2.45 17.16
N TRP A 248 19.08 -1.65 17.82
CA TRP A 248 18.28 -2.06 18.97
C TRP A 248 16.85 -2.38 18.53
N MET A 249 16.35 -3.52 19.00
CA MET A 249 15.05 -4.06 18.56
C MET A 249 13.90 -3.08 18.85
N LEU A 250 13.68 -2.67 20.10
CA LEU A 250 12.53 -1.86 20.47
C LEU A 250 12.52 -0.45 19.81
N PRO A 251 13.61 0.32 19.80
CA PRO A 251 13.63 1.59 19.09
C PRO A 251 13.37 1.47 17.60
N SER A 252 13.93 0.46 16.92
CA SER A 252 13.72 0.26 15.50
C SER A 252 12.30 -0.21 15.16
N LEU A 253 11.66 -1.00 16.03
CA LEU A 253 10.24 -1.35 15.92
C LEU A 253 9.35 -0.11 16.01
N LEU A 254 9.59 0.76 16.99
CA LEU A 254 8.88 2.04 17.11
C LEU A 254 9.14 2.95 15.91
N GLY A 255 10.36 2.95 15.38
CA GLY A 255 10.71 3.66 14.14
C GLY A 255 9.95 3.14 12.94
N GLN A 256 9.81 1.82 12.78
CA GLN A 256 9.01 1.20 11.72
C GLN A 256 7.52 1.54 11.87
N LEU A 257 6.97 1.52 13.08
CA LEU A 257 5.62 1.96 13.35
C LEU A 257 5.44 3.42 12.91
N ALA A 258 6.31 4.32 13.37
CA ALA A 258 6.26 5.74 13.05
C ALA A 258 6.34 6.01 11.54
N LEU A 259 7.23 5.31 10.82
CA LEU A 259 7.34 5.43 9.36
C LEU A 259 6.05 5.01 8.66
N ASN A 260 5.43 3.92 9.12
CA ASN A 260 4.23 3.38 8.50
C ASN A 260 2.95 4.18 8.80
N LEU A 261 2.94 5.08 9.81
CA LEU A 261 1.87 6.05 10.01
C LEU A 261 1.63 6.91 8.75
N THR A 262 2.67 7.18 7.96
CA THR A 262 2.58 8.05 6.78
C THR A 262 1.95 7.40 5.56
N MET A 263 1.79 6.07 5.53
CA MET A 263 1.32 5.38 4.32
C MET A 263 -0.13 5.73 3.96
N PRO A 264 -1.12 5.63 4.85
CA PRO A 264 -2.48 6.04 4.55
C PRO A 264 -2.60 7.56 4.31
N ILE A 265 -1.77 8.37 4.96
CA ILE A 265 -1.72 9.82 4.77
C ILE A 265 -1.32 10.17 3.34
N THR A 266 -0.24 9.55 2.85
CA THR A 266 0.27 9.79 1.49
C THR A 266 -0.75 9.35 0.43
N LEU A 267 -1.38 8.19 0.62
CA LEU A 267 -2.40 7.68 -0.29
C LEU A 267 -3.65 8.58 -0.30
N TRP A 268 -4.09 9.03 0.88
CA TRP A 268 -5.22 9.94 1.01
C TRP A 268 -4.95 11.29 0.32
N LEU A 269 -3.78 11.89 0.52
CA LEU A 269 -3.39 13.14 -0.14
C LEU A 269 -3.28 12.99 -1.67
N LEU A 270 -2.80 11.84 -2.16
CA LEU A 270 -2.81 11.55 -3.61
C LEU A 270 -4.23 11.50 -4.17
N TYR A 271 -5.14 10.85 -3.45
CA TYR A 271 -6.55 10.84 -3.85
C TYR A 271 -7.16 12.25 -3.84
N ARG A 272 -6.92 13.05 -2.79
CA ARG A 272 -7.44 14.42 -2.71
C ARG A 272 -6.88 15.34 -3.80
N ALA A 273 -5.70 15.04 -4.31
CA ALA A 273 -5.14 15.74 -5.48
C ALA A 273 -5.73 15.24 -6.81
N MET A 274 -6.36 14.07 -6.84
CA MET A 274 -6.94 13.43 -8.04
C MET A 274 -8.29 12.75 -7.72
N PRO A 275 -9.29 13.46 -7.20
CA PRO A 275 -10.54 12.84 -6.72
C PRO A 275 -11.37 12.22 -7.84
N GLU A 276 -11.23 12.72 -9.05
CA GLU A 276 -11.89 12.20 -10.26
C GLU A 276 -11.30 10.88 -10.78
N ALA A 277 -10.08 10.52 -10.33
CA ALA A 277 -9.35 9.34 -10.77
C ALA A 277 -8.81 8.49 -9.59
N PRO A 278 -9.70 7.96 -8.71
CA PRO A 278 -9.30 7.21 -7.52
C PRO A 278 -8.52 5.94 -7.84
N GLY A 279 -8.85 5.25 -8.94
CA GLY A 279 -8.13 4.08 -9.40
C GLY A 279 -6.71 4.43 -9.83
N PHE A 280 -6.55 5.49 -10.59
CA PHE A 280 -5.23 5.98 -10.99
C PHE A 280 -4.43 6.49 -9.78
N ALA A 281 -5.06 7.21 -8.85
CA ALA A 281 -4.40 7.69 -7.63
C ALA A 281 -3.84 6.52 -6.79
N PHE A 282 -4.64 5.45 -6.60
CA PHE A 282 -4.17 4.24 -5.94
C PHE A 282 -3.05 3.57 -6.72
N GLY A 283 -3.26 3.39 -8.03
CA GLY A 283 -2.31 2.73 -8.91
C GLY A 283 -0.95 3.42 -8.97
N VAL A 284 -0.92 4.74 -9.04
CA VAL A 284 0.33 5.53 -9.01
C VAL A 284 1.07 5.35 -7.68
N ALA A 285 0.35 5.42 -6.55
CA ALA A 285 0.96 5.19 -5.24
C ALA A 285 1.57 3.80 -5.12
N ALA A 286 0.87 2.78 -5.58
CA ALA A 286 1.33 1.40 -5.52
C ALA A 286 2.45 1.11 -6.53
N SER A 287 2.36 1.64 -7.76
CA SER A 287 3.44 1.51 -8.75
C SER A 287 4.74 2.18 -8.28
N ALA A 288 4.65 3.25 -7.51
CA ALA A 288 5.81 3.92 -6.92
C ALA A 288 6.57 3.05 -5.89
N LEU A 289 6.00 1.94 -5.42
CA LEU A 289 6.69 0.97 -4.57
C LEU A 289 7.66 0.06 -5.36
N TRP A 290 7.43 -0.11 -6.67
CA TRP A 290 8.21 -1.02 -7.51
C TRP A 290 9.72 -0.81 -7.47
N PRO A 291 10.28 0.42 -7.54
CA PRO A 291 11.73 0.62 -7.44
C PRO A 291 12.32 0.06 -6.15
N GLY A 292 11.59 0.16 -5.02
CA GLY A 292 12.02 -0.41 -3.74
C GLY A 292 12.07 -1.94 -3.75
N THR A 293 11.13 -2.59 -4.43
CA THR A 293 11.13 -4.07 -4.54
C THR A 293 12.32 -4.61 -5.33
N LEU A 294 12.82 -3.84 -6.30
CA LEU A 294 14.03 -4.16 -7.04
C LEU A 294 15.29 -3.75 -6.27
N ALA A 295 15.32 -2.55 -5.70
CA ALA A 295 16.48 -2.01 -4.99
C ALA A 295 16.92 -2.91 -3.83
N GLY A 296 15.97 -3.54 -3.11
CA GLY A 296 16.27 -4.43 -2.00
C GLY A 296 17.16 -5.63 -2.35
N ARG A 297 17.36 -5.89 -3.64
CA ARG A 297 18.24 -6.97 -4.14
C ARG A 297 19.63 -6.50 -4.53
N TYR A 298 19.74 -5.24 -4.95
CA TYR A 298 20.94 -4.71 -5.58
C TYR A 298 21.61 -3.58 -4.81
N VAL A 299 20.88 -2.97 -3.88
CA VAL A 299 21.37 -1.81 -3.13
C VAL A 299 21.66 -2.22 -1.70
N GLU A 300 22.92 -2.53 -1.41
CA GLU A 300 23.44 -2.63 -0.05
C GLU A 300 24.19 -1.35 0.27
N MET A 301 23.57 -0.50 1.08
CA MET A 301 24.24 0.69 1.58
C MET A 301 24.80 0.40 2.99
N THR A 302 26.07 0.64 3.15
CA THR A 302 26.79 0.47 4.43
C THR A 302 27.41 1.79 4.88
N GLY A 303 27.73 1.89 6.17
CA GLY A 303 28.45 3.04 6.73
C GLY A 303 27.69 4.38 6.70
N PRO A 304 28.42 5.51 6.74
CA PRO A 304 27.83 6.85 6.84
C PRO A 304 26.89 7.23 5.68
N LEU A 305 27.17 6.77 4.47
CA LEU A 305 26.33 7.04 3.29
C LEU A 305 24.90 6.54 3.46
N ARG A 306 24.69 5.41 4.16
CA ARG A 306 23.37 4.88 4.48
C ARG A 306 22.56 5.87 5.32
N TRP A 307 23.20 6.47 6.33
CA TRP A 307 22.54 7.42 7.22
C TRP A 307 22.13 8.69 6.49
N ILE A 308 23.05 9.25 5.69
CA ILE A 308 22.78 10.44 4.87
C ILE A 308 21.62 10.15 3.91
N PHE A 309 21.67 9.03 3.22
CA PHE A 309 20.62 8.63 2.29
C PHE A 309 19.25 8.50 2.99
N LEU A 310 19.19 7.82 4.13
CA LEU A 310 17.95 7.68 4.90
C LEU A 310 17.42 9.03 5.37
N LEU A 311 18.27 9.90 5.91
CA LEU A 311 17.86 11.24 6.33
C LEU A 311 17.30 12.05 5.17
N VAL A 312 17.93 12.00 4.00
CA VAL A 312 17.42 12.64 2.78
C VAL A 312 16.06 12.07 2.39
N CYS A 313 15.88 10.75 2.42
CA CYS A 313 14.60 10.10 2.14
C CYS A 313 13.49 10.58 3.09
N PHE A 314 13.78 10.66 4.40
CA PHE A 314 12.82 11.12 5.39
C PHE A 314 12.47 12.61 5.23
N LEU A 315 13.47 13.47 5.05
CA LEU A 315 13.26 14.91 4.84
C LEU A 315 12.45 15.17 3.56
N PHE A 316 12.77 14.46 2.49
CA PHE A 316 12.03 14.57 1.25
C PHE A 316 10.58 14.11 1.42
N GLY A 317 10.34 12.99 2.11
CA GLY A 317 9.00 12.50 2.40
C GLY A 317 8.18 13.48 3.26
N LEU A 318 8.80 14.08 4.27
CA LEU A 318 8.18 15.12 5.10
C LEU A 318 7.80 16.34 4.25
N TRP A 319 8.75 16.87 3.48
CA TRP A 319 8.50 18.01 2.60
C TRP A 319 7.37 17.76 1.60
N ALA A 320 7.35 16.60 0.94
CA ALA A 320 6.31 16.22 -0.01
C ALA A 320 4.92 16.20 0.63
N ILE A 321 4.78 15.62 1.83
CA ILE A 321 3.50 15.58 2.56
C ILE A 321 3.08 17.00 2.99
N LEU A 322 4.02 17.80 3.50
CA LEU A 322 3.72 19.17 3.92
C LEU A 322 3.27 20.05 2.75
N TYR A 323 3.93 19.91 1.60
CA TYR A 323 3.56 20.62 0.37
C TYR A 323 2.16 20.18 -0.09
N ALA A 324 1.92 18.89 -0.24
CA ALA A 324 0.62 18.38 -0.67
C ALA A 324 -0.51 18.79 0.29
N ALA A 325 -0.29 18.71 1.60
CA ALA A 325 -1.25 19.13 2.60
C ALA A 325 -1.50 20.67 2.63
N SER A 326 -0.57 21.48 2.12
CA SER A 326 -0.83 22.91 1.93
C SER A 326 -1.76 23.17 0.74
N ARG A 327 -1.56 22.42 -0.35
CA ARG A 327 -2.41 22.53 -1.55
C ARG A 327 -3.81 21.96 -1.35
N ASP A 328 -3.94 20.91 -0.55
CA ASP A 328 -5.24 20.33 -0.19
C ASP A 328 -6.15 21.36 0.50
N ARG A 329 -5.62 22.19 1.40
CA ARG A 329 -6.38 23.26 2.08
C ARG A 329 -6.95 24.30 1.13
N GLU A 330 -6.33 24.51 -0.02
CA GLU A 330 -6.78 25.43 -1.07
C GLU A 330 -7.81 24.78 -2.01
N SER A 331 -8.05 23.47 -1.87
CA SER A 331 -8.91 22.68 -2.75
C SER A 331 -10.40 22.93 -2.49
N PRO A 332 -11.27 22.83 -3.52
CA PRO A 332 -12.71 22.87 -3.35
C PRO A 332 -13.25 21.81 -2.39
N LEU A 333 -12.63 20.62 -2.38
CA LEU A 333 -13.00 19.52 -1.49
C LEU A 333 -12.85 19.87 0.00
N HIS A 334 -11.82 20.61 0.35
CA HIS A 334 -11.62 21.03 1.74
C HIS A 334 -12.65 22.09 2.18
N ARG A 335 -13.16 22.88 1.24
CA ARG A 335 -14.25 23.83 1.52
C ARG A 335 -15.57 23.12 1.75
N GLN A 336 -15.90 22.11 0.92
CA GLN A 336 -17.10 21.28 1.10
C GLN A 336 -17.08 20.54 2.43
N GLU A 337 -15.93 19.94 2.80
CA GLU A 337 -15.75 19.25 4.08
C GLU A 337 -16.09 20.15 5.28
N LYS A 338 -15.64 21.41 5.24
CA LYS A 338 -15.96 22.39 6.29
C LYS A 338 -17.43 22.80 6.31
N GLU A 339 -18.06 22.91 5.14
CA GLU A 339 -19.48 23.24 5.06
C GLU A 339 -20.35 22.12 5.61
N GLU A 340 -19.97 20.83 5.40
CA GLU A 340 -20.68 19.68 5.96
C GLU A 340 -20.46 19.50 7.46
N GLU A 341 -19.31 19.95 8.03
CA GLU A 341 -19.07 19.92 9.49
C GLU A 341 -19.90 20.97 10.25
N PHE A 342 -20.38 22.03 9.58
CA PHE A 342 -21.18 23.11 10.18
C PHE A 342 -22.70 22.88 10.03
N GLN A 343 -23.14 21.86 9.31
CA GLN A 343 -24.53 21.43 9.18
C GLN A 343 -24.85 20.26 10.12
#